data_f4822befd8a22d3c1d8664fda415be04
#
_entry.id   f4822befd8a22d3c1d8664fda415be04
#
_cell.length_a   1.000
_cell.length_b   1.000
_cell.length_c   1.000
_cell.angle_alpha   90.00
_cell.angle_beta   90.00
_cell.angle_gamma   90.00
#
_symmetry.space_group_name_H-M   'P 1'
#
loop_
_entity.id
_entity.type
_entity.pdbx_description
1 polymer ?
#
loop_
_entity_poly.entity_id
_entity_poly.type
_entity_poly.pdbx_seq_one_letter_code
_entity_poly.pdbx_strand_id
1 'polypeptide(L)'
;MKRLLLAALTSTALLAGCEDCSRGGGGGAAGDAAAVDGNSVSPAPVATSSRPDGGTLNATPAPTASVAAMVNPDQLPEYKGPTGSIEGTITVTGDAAPATPADFSRCPDAEKTWGKAFREGPPGPGGARPLADAIVVVTGYKGFYLPETQEAKEVRIEGCATTTRTLTLTYGQRIEVKNLSKDFWTPMLEPGPNMVLMMATPGGDPAKIYPKKPGHYVLLDRDRKYAIVDVYAFLHPLHAVSALTGYYRIDGVPVGKLRVSSTHPQIGSNAEADVTVAAGVVHNVDLVLKNVNKDAGARTQDAGADAGFTPIIR
;
A
#
# COMPACT_ATOMS: atom_id res chain seq x y z
N MET A 1 -33.11 -41.74 5.85
CA MET A 1 -32.98 -42.59 4.65
C MET A 1 -32.95 -41.72 3.41
N LYS A 2 -31.98 -41.94 2.51
CA LYS A 2 -31.59 -41.37 1.18
C LYS A 2 -30.33 -40.52 1.28
N ARG A 3 -29.18 -41.16 1.15
CA ARG A 3 -28.29 -41.60 0.02
C ARG A 3 -27.71 -40.43 -0.73
N LEU A 4 -26.46 -40.19 -0.39
CA LEU A 4 -25.20 -40.02 -1.16
C LEU A 4 -25.33 -40.04 -2.70
N LEU A 5 -24.66 -39.06 -3.32
CA LEU A 5 -24.01 -39.23 -4.62
C LEU A 5 -22.72 -38.40 -4.65
N LEU A 6 -21.62 -39.14 -4.63
CA LEU A 6 -20.26 -38.71 -4.96
C LEU A 6 -20.13 -38.63 -6.48
N ALA A 7 -19.57 -37.58 -7.02
CA ALA A 7 -19.05 -37.56 -8.39
C ALA A 7 -17.60 -37.08 -8.37
N ALA A 8 -16.70 -38.04 -8.59
CA ALA A 8 -15.30 -37.81 -8.86
C ALA A 8 -15.15 -37.53 -10.37
N LEU A 9 -14.46 -36.45 -10.72
CA LEU A 9 -13.96 -36.21 -12.08
C LEU A 9 -12.44 -36.13 -12.04
N THR A 10 -11.85 -37.20 -12.55
CA THR A 10 -10.46 -37.31 -12.96
C THR A 10 -10.26 -36.59 -14.28
N SER A 11 -9.30 -35.71 -14.37
CA SER A 11 -8.80 -35.17 -15.64
C SER A 11 -7.32 -35.47 -15.79
N THR A 12 -7.08 -36.20 -16.84
CA THR A 12 -5.82 -36.75 -17.35
C THR A 12 -4.94 -35.64 -17.94
N ALA A 13 -3.67 -35.69 -17.65
CA ALA A 13 -2.60 -34.91 -18.27
C ALA A 13 -2.34 -35.38 -19.69
N LEU A 14 -2.13 -34.47 -20.64
CA LEU A 14 -1.49 -34.67 -21.92
C LEU A 14 -0.25 -33.80 -22.01
N LEU A 15 0.89 -34.50 -21.97
CA LEU A 15 2.20 -34.02 -22.38
C LEU A 15 2.28 -34.08 -23.91
N ALA A 16 2.65 -32.99 -24.55
CA ALA A 16 3.18 -32.99 -25.91
C ALA A 16 4.44 -32.14 -25.94
N GLY A 17 5.56 -32.82 -26.13
CA GLY A 17 6.85 -32.23 -26.38
C GLY A 17 6.95 -31.84 -27.86
N CYS A 18 7.78 -30.85 -28.14
CA CYS A 18 8.41 -30.67 -29.46
C CYS A 18 9.89 -30.38 -29.23
N GLU A 19 10.67 -31.39 -29.70
CA GLU A 19 12.11 -31.31 -29.89
C GLU A 19 12.41 -30.58 -31.21
N ASP A 20 13.59 -29.94 -31.20
CA ASP A 20 14.52 -29.77 -32.30
C ASP A 20 14.18 -28.85 -33.48
N CYS A 21 14.97 -27.82 -33.62
CA CYS A 21 15.47 -27.36 -34.92
C CYS A 21 16.85 -26.70 -34.76
N SER A 22 17.87 -27.54 -35.03
CA SER A 22 19.26 -27.14 -35.29
C SER A 22 19.45 -26.74 -36.75
N ARG A 23 20.46 -25.89 -36.99
CA ARG A 23 21.33 -25.81 -38.15
C ARG A 23 20.95 -24.97 -39.37
N GLY A 24 21.99 -24.17 -39.72
CA GLY A 24 22.39 -23.72 -41.06
C GLY A 24 23.01 -22.31 -40.93
N GLY A 25 24.23 -22.00 -41.14
CA GLY A 25 25.27 -22.59 -42.01
C GLY A 25 25.57 -21.69 -43.20
N GLY A 26 26.81 -21.17 -43.27
CA GLY A 26 27.45 -20.71 -44.52
C GLY A 26 27.42 -19.19 -44.72
N GLY A 27 28.54 -18.55 -44.86
CA GLY A 27 29.62 -18.59 -45.81
C GLY A 27 29.81 -17.19 -46.34
N GLY A 28 30.87 -16.51 -46.14
CA GLY A 28 32.06 -16.36 -46.88
C GLY A 28 31.97 -15.32 -47.99
N ALA A 29 32.79 -14.27 -47.91
CA ALA A 29 33.57 -13.75 -49.04
C ALA A 29 34.59 -12.70 -48.55
N ALA A 30 35.80 -12.96 -48.89
CA ALA A 30 36.98 -12.08 -48.73
C ALA A 30 36.93 -10.99 -49.84
N GLY A 31 37.51 -9.84 -49.53
CA GLY A 31 37.76 -8.76 -50.46
C GLY A 31 38.91 -7.88 -49.95
N ASP A 32 40.00 -7.88 -50.71
CA ASP A 32 41.31 -7.36 -50.47
C ASP A 32 41.45 -5.83 -50.25
N ALA A 33 42.42 -5.52 -49.44
CA ALA A 33 43.47 -4.51 -49.49
C ALA A 33 43.21 -3.08 -49.99
N ALA A 34 43.48 -2.14 -49.11
CA ALA A 34 44.39 -1.00 -49.44
C ALA A 34 44.95 -0.41 -48.14
N ALA A 35 46.25 -0.45 -48.02
CA ALA A 35 47.04 0.22 -47.00
C ALA A 35 47.05 1.74 -47.24
N VAL A 36 46.81 2.54 -46.18
CA VAL A 36 47.28 3.93 -46.11
C VAL A 36 47.85 4.16 -44.72
N ASP A 37 49.11 4.55 -44.73
CA ASP A 37 49.94 4.90 -43.62
C ASP A 37 49.44 6.07 -42.78
N GLY A 38 49.70 6.02 -41.48
CA GLY A 38 50.18 7.14 -40.70
C GLY A 38 49.16 7.91 -39.91
N ASN A 39 49.02 7.59 -38.70
CA ASN A 39 49.18 8.45 -37.51
C ASN A 39 48.54 7.75 -36.30
N SER A 40 49.37 7.09 -35.52
CA SER A 40 48.96 6.49 -34.27
C SER A 40 48.74 7.57 -33.21
N VAL A 41 47.52 8.06 -33.15
CA VAL A 41 47.01 8.72 -31.94
C VAL A 41 46.33 7.62 -31.11
N SER A 42 47.01 7.17 -30.06
CA SER A 42 46.43 6.32 -29.03
C SER A 42 45.12 7.00 -28.53
N PRO A 43 43.96 6.38 -28.69
CA PRO A 43 42.80 6.88 -27.98
C PRO A 43 43.04 6.66 -26.48
N ALA A 44 42.94 7.74 -25.72
CA ALA A 44 42.87 7.68 -24.27
C ALA A 44 41.77 6.68 -23.90
N PRO A 45 41.93 5.88 -22.81
CA PRO A 45 40.89 4.96 -22.38
C PRO A 45 39.61 5.77 -22.13
N VAL A 46 38.62 5.54 -22.95
CA VAL A 46 37.25 5.98 -22.66
C VAL A 46 36.92 5.30 -21.35
N ALA A 47 36.84 6.08 -20.29
CA ALA A 47 36.28 5.64 -19.07
C ALA A 47 34.85 5.18 -19.43
N THR A 48 34.64 3.88 -19.50
CA THR A 48 33.32 3.29 -19.48
C THR A 48 32.73 3.71 -18.14
N SER A 49 32.00 4.83 -18.14
CA SER A 49 31.07 5.11 -17.07
C SER A 49 30.13 3.93 -17.09
N SER A 50 30.33 3.02 -16.14
CA SER A 50 29.29 2.06 -15.77
C SER A 50 28.05 2.88 -15.52
N ARG A 51 27.13 2.85 -16.49
CA ARG A 51 25.80 3.38 -16.36
C ARG A 51 25.27 2.73 -15.09
N PRO A 52 24.94 3.47 -14.03
CA PRO A 52 24.30 2.85 -12.89
C PRO A 52 23.05 2.19 -13.45
N ASP A 53 22.93 0.90 -13.17
CA ASP A 53 21.75 0.12 -13.48
C ASP A 53 20.54 1.01 -13.31
N GLY A 54 19.62 1.02 -14.28
CA GLY A 54 18.49 1.97 -14.37
C GLY A 54 17.58 2.00 -13.15
N GLY A 55 18.19 2.27 -12.01
CA GLY A 55 17.53 2.61 -10.76
C GLY A 55 16.73 3.87 -11.05
N THR A 56 15.44 3.73 -11.02
CA THR A 56 14.49 4.83 -11.06
C THR A 56 15.04 5.99 -10.23
N LEU A 57 15.27 7.13 -10.87
CA LEU A 57 15.80 8.38 -10.29
C LEU A 57 14.96 8.94 -9.12
N ASN A 58 14.12 8.12 -8.47
CA ASN A 58 12.86 8.63 -7.94
C ASN A 58 12.61 8.43 -6.46
N ALA A 59 13.52 7.86 -5.69
CA ALA A 59 13.38 7.95 -4.23
C ALA A 59 14.68 7.54 -3.55
N THR A 60 15.25 8.43 -2.80
CA THR A 60 16.32 8.09 -1.87
C THR A 60 15.71 7.32 -0.70
N PRO A 61 16.07 6.05 -0.47
CA PRO A 61 15.66 5.34 0.72
C PRO A 61 16.00 6.17 1.96
N ALA A 62 15.11 6.19 2.95
CA ALA A 62 15.49 6.76 4.24
C ALA A 62 16.71 5.99 4.76
N PRO A 63 17.77 6.67 5.22
CA PRO A 63 18.96 6.00 5.74
C PRO A 63 18.55 5.04 6.87
N THR A 64 19.00 3.81 6.82
CA THR A 64 18.64 2.76 7.79
C THR A 64 18.88 3.20 9.23
N ALA A 65 19.97 3.95 9.48
CA ALA A 65 20.28 4.49 10.81
C ALA A 65 19.26 5.51 11.30
N SER A 66 18.75 6.39 10.43
CA SER A 66 17.72 7.37 10.80
C SER A 66 16.35 6.74 11.02
N VAL A 67 16.04 5.68 10.27
CA VAL A 67 14.82 4.88 10.49
C VAL A 67 14.89 4.20 11.85
N ALA A 68 15.97 3.49 12.15
CA ALA A 68 16.16 2.81 13.43
C ALA A 68 16.06 3.77 14.62
N ALA A 69 16.68 4.96 14.54
CA ALA A 69 16.59 5.98 15.58
C ALA A 69 15.17 6.54 15.77
N MET A 70 14.35 6.54 14.71
CA MET A 70 12.98 7.02 14.80
C MET A 70 12.01 5.98 15.33
N VAL A 71 12.11 4.71 14.89
CA VAL A 71 11.19 3.63 15.29
C VAL A 71 11.53 3.08 16.68
N ASN A 72 12.78 3.16 17.10
CA ASN A 72 13.25 2.71 18.40
C ASN A 72 14.22 3.70 19.04
N PRO A 73 13.75 4.92 19.40
CA PRO A 73 14.62 5.98 19.94
C PRO A 73 15.26 5.60 21.29
N ASP A 74 14.56 4.82 22.08
CA ASP A 74 15.01 4.38 23.41
C ASP A 74 15.90 3.11 23.36
N GLN A 75 16.23 2.63 22.16
CA GLN A 75 17.03 1.42 21.92
C GLN A 75 16.52 0.18 22.70
N LEU A 76 15.21 0.05 22.79
CA LEU A 76 14.57 -1.08 23.47
C LEU A 76 14.94 -2.40 22.79
N PRO A 77 15.00 -3.51 23.53
CA PRO A 77 15.23 -4.81 22.93
C PRO A 77 14.08 -5.21 22.00
N GLU A 78 14.40 -5.95 20.95
CA GLU A 78 13.41 -6.55 20.07
C GLU A 78 12.54 -7.56 20.83
N TYR A 79 11.24 -7.54 20.58
CA TYR A 79 10.34 -8.54 21.13
C TYR A 79 10.60 -9.92 20.51
N LYS A 80 10.85 -10.90 21.38
CA LYS A 80 11.05 -12.32 21.01
C LYS A 80 10.13 -13.26 21.79
N GLY A 81 9.13 -12.69 22.45
CA GLY A 81 8.15 -13.44 23.21
C GLY A 81 7.06 -14.09 22.33
N PRO A 82 6.16 -14.84 22.96
CA PRO A 82 5.03 -15.44 22.26
C PRO A 82 4.04 -14.39 21.77
N THR A 83 3.41 -14.66 20.64
CA THR A 83 2.43 -13.76 20.00
C THR A 83 1.08 -14.44 19.82
N GLY A 84 0.02 -13.66 19.69
CA GLY A 84 -1.29 -14.04 19.20
C GLY A 84 -1.69 -13.22 17.96
N SER A 85 -2.95 -13.29 17.60
CA SER A 85 -3.54 -12.51 16.52
C SER A 85 -4.80 -11.81 16.98
N ILE A 86 -5.11 -10.67 16.39
CA ILE A 86 -6.38 -9.97 16.57
C ILE A 86 -7.05 -9.87 15.21
N GLU A 87 -8.33 -10.21 15.15
CA GLU A 87 -9.17 -10.01 13.98
C GLU A 87 -10.54 -9.49 14.39
N GLY A 88 -11.33 -9.04 13.45
CA GLY A 88 -12.68 -8.55 13.72
C GLY A 88 -13.25 -7.80 12.55
N THR A 89 -14.37 -7.14 12.79
CA THR A 89 -15.08 -6.36 11.78
C THR A 89 -15.24 -4.91 12.24
N ILE A 90 -14.91 -3.98 11.35
CA ILE A 90 -15.21 -2.57 11.53
C ILE A 90 -16.55 -2.27 10.87
N THR A 91 -17.46 -1.67 11.61
CA THR A 91 -18.74 -1.22 11.11
C THR A 91 -18.95 0.27 11.34
N VAL A 92 -19.85 0.87 10.58
CA VAL A 92 -20.29 2.25 10.75
C VAL A 92 -21.79 2.33 10.99
N THR A 93 -22.18 3.20 11.91
CA THR A 93 -23.57 3.58 12.19
C THR A 93 -23.80 5.07 11.92
N GLY A 94 -25.05 5.52 11.96
CA GLY A 94 -25.40 6.91 11.67
C GLY A 94 -25.60 7.16 10.17
N ASP A 95 -25.22 8.35 9.69
CA ASP A 95 -25.49 8.79 8.33
C ASP A 95 -24.74 7.97 7.30
N ALA A 96 -25.33 7.81 6.12
CA ALA A 96 -24.72 7.15 5.00
C ALA A 96 -23.56 8.00 4.41
N ALA A 97 -22.66 7.34 3.70
CA ALA A 97 -21.55 8.02 3.01
C ALA A 97 -22.09 9.03 1.98
N PRO A 98 -21.74 10.32 2.09
CA PRO A 98 -22.12 11.30 1.09
C PRO A 98 -21.42 11.04 -0.24
N ALA A 99 -22.04 11.48 -1.35
CA ALA A 99 -21.41 11.45 -2.66
C ALA A 99 -20.18 12.38 -2.71
N THR A 100 -19.15 11.94 -3.44
CA THR A 100 -17.97 12.76 -3.71
C THR A 100 -18.29 13.73 -4.86
N PRO A 101 -18.03 15.04 -4.72
CA PRO A 101 -18.28 16.03 -5.78
C PRO A 101 -17.14 15.99 -6.83
N ALA A 102 -16.96 14.86 -7.52
CA ALA A 102 -15.94 14.69 -8.53
C ALA A 102 -16.54 14.27 -9.86
N ASP A 103 -15.94 14.69 -10.96
CA ASP A 103 -16.33 14.28 -12.32
C ASP A 103 -15.56 13.00 -12.68
N PHE A 104 -16.28 11.91 -12.81
CA PHE A 104 -15.76 10.60 -13.21
C PHE A 104 -15.96 10.28 -14.70
N SER A 105 -16.41 11.23 -15.51
CA SER A 105 -16.71 11.01 -16.94
C SER A 105 -15.52 10.43 -17.72
N ARG A 106 -14.29 10.81 -17.36
CA ARG A 106 -13.06 10.28 -17.96
C ARG A 106 -12.60 8.93 -17.39
N CYS A 107 -13.17 8.51 -16.27
CA CYS A 107 -12.84 7.26 -15.59
C CYS A 107 -14.07 6.74 -14.83
N PRO A 108 -15.09 6.20 -15.51
CA PRO A 108 -16.31 5.72 -14.86
C PRO A 108 -16.06 4.63 -13.81
N ASP A 109 -15.03 3.78 -14.02
CA ASP A 109 -14.69 2.73 -13.05
C ASP A 109 -14.19 3.29 -11.71
N ALA A 110 -13.64 4.50 -11.70
CA ALA A 110 -13.21 5.16 -10.48
C ALA A 110 -14.39 5.50 -9.56
N GLU A 111 -15.58 5.73 -10.09
CA GLU A 111 -16.77 6.05 -9.30
C GLU A 111 -17.11 4.96 -8.28
N LYS A 112 -16.90 3.69 -8.61
CA LYS A 112 -17.11 2.55 -7.70
C LYS A 112 -16.26 2.66 -6.43
N THR A 113 -15.05 3.20 -6.57
CA THR A 113 -14.11 3.37 -5.44
C THR A 113 -14.23 4.74 -4.81
N TRP A 114 -14.43 5.81 -5.60
CA TRP A 114 -14.24 7.21 -5.21
C TRP A 114 -15.54 8.02 -5.22
N GLY A 115 -16.65 7.47 -5.73
CA GLY A 115 -17.95 8.17 -5.87
C GLY A 115 -18.62 8.51 -4.54
N LYS A 116 -18.16 7.94 -3.43
CA LYS A 116 -18.62 8.26 -2.06
C LYS A 116 -17.46 8.63 -1.18
N ALA A 117 -17.69 9.43 -0.14
CA ALA A 117 -16.68 9.85 0.82
C ALA A 117 -16.00 8.66 1.50
N PHE A 118 -16.72 7.58 1.78
CA PHE A 118 -16.16 6.30 2.26
C PHE A 118 -16.95 5.12 1.69
N ARG A 119 -16.36 3.93 1.75
CA ARG A 119 -16.97 2.70 1.25
C ARG A 119 -17.61 1.94 2.40
N GLU A 120 -18.90 1.69 2.28
CA GLU A 120 -19.69 0.92 3.23
C GLU A 120 -20.49 -0.16 2.54
N GLY A 121 -20.70 -1.28 3.21
CA GLY A 121 -21.54 -2.37 2.74
C GLY A 121 -23.04 -2.14 3.02
N PRO A 122 -23.89 -3.09 2.66
CA PRO A 122 -25.32 -3.05 2.99
C PRO A 122 -25.53 -3.10 4.50
N PRO A 123 -26.62 -2.48 5.02
CA PRO A 123 -26.91 -2.51 6.45
C PRO A 123 -27.20 -3.94 6.91
N GLY A 124 -26.56 -4.32 8.00
CA GLY A 124 -26.84 -5.54 8.75
C GLY A 124 -27.89 -5.34 9.83
N PRO A 125 -28.04 -6.33 10.72
CA PRO A 125 -28.93 -6.22 11.88
C PRO A 125 -28.57 -4.98 12.71
N GLY A 126 -29.58 -4.21 13.12
CA GLY A 126 -29.37 -2.97 13.89
C GLY A 126 -28.88 -1.77 13.08
N GLY A 127 -28.83 -1.87 11.74
CA GLY A 127 -28.47 -0.77 10.85
C GLY A 127 -26.97 -0.49 10.75
N ALA A 128 -26.12 -1.28 11.40
CA ALA A 128 -24.67 -1.19 11.24
C ALA A 128 -24.25 -1.69 9.85
N ARG A 129 -23.34 -0.98 9.21
CA ARG A 129 -22.85 -1.29 7.86
C ARG A 129 -21.36 -1.63 7.92
N PRO A 130 -20.88 -2.70 7.25
CA PRO A 130 -19.45 -2.96 7.11
C PRO A 130 -18.73 -1.74 6.57
N LEU A 131 -17.61 -1.36 7.17
CA LEU A 131 -16.83 -0.18 6.79
C LEU A 131 -15.47 -0.61 6.24
N ALA A 132 -15.23 -0.32 4.97
CA ALA A 132 -13.91 -0.46 4.36
C ALA A 132 -13.00 0.71 4.71
N ASP A 133 -11.69 0.52 4.47
CA ASP A 133 -10.68 1.58 4.54
C ASP A 133 -10.46 2.18 5.93
N ALA A 134 -11.05 1.61 6.98
CA ALA A 134 -10.80 1.99 8.36
C ALA A 134 -9.41 1.47 8.80
N ILE A 135 -8.69 2.31 9.48
CA ILE A 135 -7.38 2.01 10.06
C ILE A 135 -7.60 1.37 11.42
N VAL A 136 -6.91 0.26 11.67
CA VAL A 136 -6.90 -0.41 12.97
C VAL A 136 -5.47 -0.46 13.47
N VAL A 137 -5.27 -0.08 14.73
CA VAL A 137 -3.93 -0.02 15.36
C VAL A 137 -4.00 -0.69 16.73
N VAL A 138 -2.95 -1.46 17.06
CA VAL A 138 -2.80 -2.08 18.39
C VAL A 138 -1.69 -1.38 19.16
N THR A 139 -2.01 -0.93 20.37
CA THR A 139 -1.08 -0.21 21.25
C THR A 139 -1.12 -0.76 22.67
N GLY A 140 -0.30 -0.20 23.57
CA GLY A 140 -0.31 -0.53 24.99
C GLY A 140 0.79 -1.47 25.47
N TYR A 141 1.60 -2.05 24.57
CA TYR A 141 2.80 -2.79 24.95
C TYR A 141 3.93 -1.84 25.35
N LYS A 142 4.86 -2.32 26.20
CA LYS A 142 5.96 -1.52 26.73
C LYS A 142 7.22 -2.36 26.93
N GLY A 143 8.40 -1.71 26.93
CA GLY A 143 9.67 -2.33 27.28
C GLY A 143 10.39 -3.10 26.16
N PHE A 144 9.84 -3.10 24.95
CA PHE A 144 10.42 -3.69 23.77
C PHE A 144 9.91 -2.97 22.50
N TYR A 145 10.57 -3.18 21.37
CA TYR A 145 10.07 -2.73 20.08
C TYR A 145 9.75 -3.92 19.17
N LEU A 146 8.93 -3.68 18.17
CA LEU A 146 8.53 -4.64 17.14
C LEU A 146 9.13 -4.21 15.81
N PRO A 147 10.06 -4.99 15.23
CA PRO A 147 10.63 -4.66 13.92
C PRO A 147 9.62 -4.92 12.81
N GLU A 148 9.65 -4.07 11.79
CA GLU A 148 8.97 -4.35 10.54
C GLU A 148 9.79 -5.34 9.70
N THR A 149 9.13 -6.33 9.12
CA THR A 149 9.77 -7.37 8.31
C THR A 149 9.53 -7.21 6.81
N GLN A 150 8.57 -6.39 6.41
CA GLN A 150 8.24 -6.14 5.02
C GLN A 150 8.91 -4.85 4.54
N GLU A 151 9.50 -4.87 3.36
CA GLU A 151 10.18 -3.69 2.80
C GLU A 151 9.23 -2.70 2.15
N ALA A 152 8.10 -3.17 1.62
CA ALA A 152 7.23 -2.35 0.79
C ALA A 152 5.74 -2.65 0.98
N LYS A 153 4.93 -1.66 0.64
CA LYS A 153 3.48 -1.78 0.44
C LYS A 153 3.15 -1.39 -0.99
N GLU A 154 2.36 -2.22 -1.67
CA GLU A 154 2.01 -2.02 -3.07
C GLU A 154 0.70 -1.24 -3.21
N VAL A 155 0.70 -0.28 -4.14
CA VAL A 155 -0.50 0.41 -4.65
C VAL A 155 -0.59 0.14 -6.15
N ARG A 156 -1.67 -0.48 -6.57
CA ARG A 156 -1.91 -0.79 -7.99
C ARG A 156 -2.80 0.26 -8.64
N ILE A 157 -2.43 0.62 -9.85
CA ILE A 157 -3.26 1.42 -10.75
C ILE A 157 -3.76 0.47 -11.83
N GLU A 158 -5.05 0.23 -11.86
CA GLU A 158 -5.73 -0.66 -12.80
C GLU A 158 -6.77 0.13 -13.59
N GLY A 159 -6.80 -0.06 -14.92
CA GLY A 159 -7.66 0.75 -15.77
C GLY A 159 -7.28 2.22 -15.71
N CYS A 160 -8.09 3.05 -15.03
CA CYS A 160 -7.87 4.49 -14.92
C CYS A 160 -7.86 4.99 -13.46
N ALA A 161 -7.78 4.10 -12.48
CA ALA A 161 -7.78 4.47 -11.06
C ALA A 161 -7.01 3.48 -10.18
N THR A 162 -6.76 3.86 -8.94
CA THR A 162 -6.36 2.94 -7.88
C THR A 162 -7.61 2.32 -7.23
N THR A 163 -7.48 1.12 -6.71
CA THR A 163 -8.53 0.48 -5.88
C THR A 163 -8.28 0.67 -4.39
N THR A 164 -7.07 1.08 -4.02
CA THR A 164 -6.66 1.38 -2.65
C THR A 164 -7.05 2.82 -2.30
N ARG A 165 -7.74 3.01 -1.19
CA ARG A 165 -8.10 4.34 -0.65
C ARG A 165 -7.33 4.69 0.61
N THR A 166 -7.03 3.71 1.44
CA THR A 166 -6.25 3.88 2.67
C THR A 166 -5.11 2.86 2.68
N LEU A 167 -3.92 3.32 2.99
CA LEU A 167 -2.72 2.52 3.11
C LEU A 167 -2.06 2.78 4.45
N THR A 168 -1.72 1.72 5.17
CA THR A 168 -0.90 1.82 6.37
C THR A 168 0.45 1.16 6.14
N LEU A 169 1.50 1.77 6.65
CA LEU A 169 2.87 1.24 6.59
C LEU A 169 3.64 1.59 7.85
N THR A 170 4.70 0.86 8.12
CA THR A 170 5.67 1.19 9.15
C THR A 170 6.72 2.13 8.58
N TYR A 171 7.12 3.16 9.33
CA TYR A 171 8.16 4.09 8.89
C TYR A 171 9.45 3.34 8.55
N GLY A 172 9.98 3.63 7.37
CA GLY A 172 11.08 2.89 6.76
C GLY A 172 10.66 1.98 5.61
N GLN A 173 9.39 1.54 5.56
CA GLN A 173 8.85 0.88 4.39
C GLN A 173 8.68 1.89 3.24
N ARG A 174 8.75 1.39 2.01
CA ARG A 174 8.42 2.15 0.80
C ARG A 174 7.03 1.81 0.29
N ILE A 175 6.45 2.75 -0.44
CA ILE A 175 5.27 2.53 -1.26
C ILE A 175 5.75 2.20 -2.67
N GLU A 176 5.26 1.11 -3.23
CA GLU A 176 5.50 0.72 -4.63
C GLU A 176 4.22 0.95 -5.44
N VAL A 177 4.23 2.01 -6.26
CA VAL A 177 3.10 2.31 -7.14
C VAL A 177 3.30 1.59 -8.46
N LYS A 178 2.55 0.51 -8.66
CA LYS A 178 2.59 -0.33 -9.85
C LYS A 178 1.51 0.08 -10.84
N ASN A 179 1.92 0.52 -12.01
CA ASN A 179 1.02 0.94 -13.06
C ASN A 179 0.70 -0.21 -14.02
N LEU A 180 -0.50 -0.75 -13.92
CA LEU A 180 -1.04 -1.78 -14.82
C LEU A 180 -2.00 -1.17 -15.87
N SER A 181 -2.15 0.15 -15.88
CA SER A 181 -2.97 0.88 -16.85
C SER A 181 -2.22 1.14 -18.15
N LYS A 182 -2.89 1.73 -19.12
CA LYS A 182 -2.30 2.14 -20.41
C LYS A 182 -1.71 3.55 -20.38
N ASP A 183 -2.07 4.33 -19.37
CA ASP A 183 -1.68 5.73 -19.24
C ASP A 183 -0.48 5.90 -18.33
N PHE A 184 0.26 6.99 -18.52
CA PHE A 184 1.27 7.42 -17.58
C PHE A 184 0.61 8.03 -16.34
N TRP A 185 1.20 7.75 -15.17
CA TRP A 185 0.80 8.32 -13.90
C TRP A 185 1.97 9.06 -13.27
N THR A 186 1.65 10.12 -12.55
CA THR A 186 2.64 10.94 -11.84
C THR A 186 2.30 10.96 -10.35
N PRO A 187 2.57 9.82 -9.63
CA PRO A 187 2.24 9.73 -8.22
C PRO A 187 3.08 10.69 -7.40
N MET A 188 2.44 11.39 -6.49
CA MET A 188 3.04 12.35 -5.55
C MET A 188 2.58 12.03 -4.15
N LEU A 189 3.49 12.15 -3.17
CA LEU A 189 3.17 11.99 -1.74
C LEU A 189 3.21 13.36 -1.06
N GLU A 190 2.09 13.82 -0.53
CA GLU A 190 1.96 15.07 0.20
C GLU A 190 1.70 14.84 1.71
N PRO A 191 2.29 15.63 2.63
CA PRO A 191 3.29 16.64 2.38
C PRO A 191 4.65 16.04 2.00
N GLY A 192 5.25 16.56 0.96
CA GLY A 192 6.51 16.04 0.44
C GLY A 192 7.33 17.13 -0.26
N PRO A 193 8.56 16.82 -0.69
CA PRO A 193 9.31 17.76 -1.50
C PRO A 193 8.59 17.90 -2.85
N ASN A 194 8.13 19.11 -3.13
CA ASN A 194 7.42 19.47 -4.37
C ASN A 194 8.24 19.31 -5.67
N MET A 195 9.42 18.68 -5.62
CA MET A 195 10.43 18.76 -6.66
C MET A 195 10.76 17.43 -7.35
N VAL A 196 10.23 16.30 -6.89
CA VAL A 196 10.53 15.02 -7.53
C VAL A 196 9.28 14.52 -8.27
N LEU A 197 9.27 14.74 -9.58
CA LEU A 197 8.27 14.12 -10.45
C LEU A 197 8.64 12.65 -10.61
N MET A 198 7.84 11.78 -10.02
CA MET A 198 7.91 10.34 -10.27
C MET A 198 6.96 9.98 -11.38
N MET A 199 7.39 9.11 -12.27
CA MET A 199 6.56 8.62 -13.35
C MET A 199 6.37 7.12 -13.20
N ALA A 200 5.14 6.68 -13.05
CA ALA A 200 4.77 5.28 -13.12
C ALA A 200 4.36 4.95 -14.56
N THR A 201 5.28 4.30 -15.28
CA THR A 201 5.06 3.93 -16.70
C THR A 201 4.16 2.70 -16.82
N PRO A 202 3.34 2.61 -17.88
CA PRO A 202 2.51 1.43 -18.14
C PRO A 202 3.34 0.15 -18.19
N GLY A 203 3.02 -0.82 -17.33
CA GLY A 203 3.73 -2.11 -17.26
C GLY A 203 5.22 -2.03 -16.87
N GLY A 204 5.71 -0.86 -16.48
CA GLY A 204 7.10 -0.66 -16.07
C GLY A 204 7.35 -1.03 -14.60
N ASP A 205 8.58 -0.75 -14.16
CA ASP A 205 8.95 -0.93 -12.75
C ASP A 205 8.12 -0.03 -11.85
N PRO A 206 7.77 -0.50 -10.64
CA PRO A 206 7.03 0.31 -9.69
C PRO A 206 7.75 1.60 -9.32
N ALA A 207 7.02 2.72 -9.28
CA ALA A 207 7.54 3.94 -8.70
C ALA A 207 7.66 3.77 -7.17
N LYS A 208 8.88 3.99 -6.64
CA LYS A 208 9.20 3.76 -5.22
C LYS A 208 9.18 5.06 -4.45
N ILE A 209 8.28 5.16 -3.48
CA ILE A 209 8.06 6.38 -2.69
C ILE A 209 8.31 6.09 -1.21
N TYR A 210 9.04 6.98 -0.54
CA TYR A 210 9.38 6.84 0.88
C TYR A 210 8.79 8.01 1.68
N PRO A 211 7.93 7.74 2.68
CA PRO A 211 7.55 8.77 3.66
C PRO A 211 8.78 9.26 4.41
N LYS A 212 8.92 10.57 4.58
CA LYS A 212 10.10 11.18 5.23
C LYS A 212 10.10 11.09 6.74
N LYS A 213 8.93 10.94 7.35
CA LYS A 213 8.72 10.84 8.79
C LYS A 213 7.44 10.07 9.08
N PRO A 214 7.23 9.57 10.31
CA PRO A 214 5.93 9.05 10.72
C PRO A 214 4.84 10.12 10.59
N GLY A 215 3.61 9.71 10.24
CA GLY A 215 2.47 10.61 10.14
C GLY A 215 1.54 10.30 8.98
N HIS A 216 0.63 11.22 8.72
CA HIS A 216 -0.34 11.14 7.63
C HIS A 216 0.20 11.82 6.37
N TYR A 217 -0.04 11.18 5.25
CA TYR A 217 0.27 11.64 3.91
C TYR A 217 -0.91 11.36 2.99
N VAL A 218 -0.90 12.04 1.86
CA VAL A 218 -1.82 11.79 0.76
C VAL A 218 -0.99 11.40 -0.46
N LEU A 219 -1.21 10.19 -0.97
CA LEU A 219 -0.68 9.79 -2.27
C LEU A 219 -1.71 10.15 -3.32
N LEU A 220 -1.36 11.03 -4.21
CA LEU A 220 -2.24 11.51 -5.28
C LEU A 220 -1.53 11.44 -6.63
N ASP A 221 -2.31 11.46 -7.70
CA ASP A 221 -1.80 11.71 -9.03
C ASP A 221 -1.93 13.20 -9.36
N ARG A 222 -0.92 13.77 -9.98
CA ARG A 222 -0.87 15.19 -10.33
C ARG A 222 -2.10 15.68 -11.12
N ASP A 223 -2.57 14.84 -12.03
CA ASP A 223 -3.62 15.22 -12.98
C ASP A 223 -5.00 14.65 -12.60
N ARG A 224 -5.04 13.57 -11.78
CA ARG A 224 -6.26 12.85 -11.39
C ARG A 224 -6.57 13.06 -9.91
N LYS A 225 -6.99 14.26 -9.58
CA LYS A 225 -7.19 14.71 -8.18
C LYS A 225 -8.26 13.97 -7.38
N TYR A 226 -9.07 13.15 -8.00
CA TYR A 226 -10.07 12.33 -7.30
C TYR A 226 -9.51 11.00 -6.76
N ALA A 227 -8.41 10.52 -7.31
CA ALA A 227 -7.78 9.26 -6.90
C ALA A 227 -6.76 9.53 -5.78
N ILE A 228 -7.25 9.77 -4.58
CA ILE A 228 -6.44 10.11 -3.40
C ILE A 228 -6.35 8.89 -2.49
N VAL A 229 -5.12 8.47 -2.16
CA VAL A 229 -4.87 7.43 -1.17
C VAL A 229 -4.39 8.06 0.12
N ASP A 230 -5.14 7.89 1.20
CA ASP A 230 -4.70 8.28 2.54
C ASP A 230 -3.63 7.30 3.03
N VAL A 231 -2.44 7.80 3.34
CA VAL A 231 -1.28 7.00 3.73
C VAL A 231 -0.87 7.34 5.16
N TYR A 232 -0.79 6.33 6.01
CA TYR A 232 -0.39 6.49 7.41
C TYR A 232 0.89 5.70 7.69
N ALA A 233 1.96 6.42 8.04
CA ALA A 233 3.24 5.84 8.45
C ALA A 233 3.33 5.77 9.98
N PHE A 234 3.30 4.55 10.51
CA PHE A 234 3.39 4.28 11.94
C PHE A 234 4.81 3.97 12.38
N LEU A 235 5.07 3.95 13.69
CA LEU A 235 6.36 3.56 14.27
C LEU A 235 6.47 2.06 14.58
N HIS A 236 5.42 1.29 14.32
CA HIS A 236 5.37 -0.15 14.63
C HIS A 236 4.47 -0.89 13.61
N PRO A 237 4.63 -2.21 13.45
CA PRO A 237 3.91 -2.98 12.43
C PRO A 237 2.49 -3.43 12.83
N LEU A 238 2.03 -3.15 14.06
CA LEU A 238 0.73 -3.61 14.54
C LEU A 238 -0.42 -2.70 14.04
N HIS A 239 -0.63 -2.69 12.76
CA HIS A 239 -1.71 -1.95 12.11
C HIS A 239 -2.27 -2.72 10.91
N ALA A 240 -3.52 -2.45 10.58
CA ALA A 240 -4.22 -3.00 9.42
C ALA A 240 -5.21 -1.98 8.85
N VAL A 241 -5.70 -2.26 7.65
CA VAL A 241 -6.81 -1.54 7.02
C VAL A 241 -7.95 -2.52 6.79
N SER A 242 -9.17 -2.12 7.13
CA SER A 242 -10.34 -2.98 6.94
C SER A 242 -10.67 -3.17 5.45
N ALA A 243 -11.01 -4.40 5.09
CA ALA A 243 -11.45 -4.79 3.76
C ALA A 243 -12.88 -4.27 3.45
N LEU A 244 -13.40 -4.50 2.24
CA LEU A 244 -14.76 -4.13 1.84
C LEU A 244 -15.86 -4.78 2.71
N THR A 245 -15.56 -5.91 3.33
CA THR A 245 -16.44 -6.58 4.31
C THR A 245 -16.35 -6.01 5.72
N GLY A 246 -15.51 -4.99 5.93
CA GLY A 246 -15.15 -4.48 7.25
C GLY A 246 -14.12 -5.34 7.98
N TYR A 247 -13.80 -6.53 7.49
CA TYR A 247 -12.86 -7.45 8.15
C TYR A 247 -11.44 -6.89 8.18
N TYR A 248 -10.77 -7.09 9.32
CA TYR A 248 -9.33 -6.82 9.49
C TYR A 248 -8.66 -7.95 10.27
N ARG A 249 -7.33 -8.07 10.12
CA ARG A 249 -6.50 -8.99 10.90
C ARG A 249 -5.12 -8.41 11.12
N ILE A 250 -4.61 -8.58 12.34
CA ILE A 250 -3.26 -8.20 12.76
C ILE A 250 -2.64 -9.42 13.42
N ASP A 251 -1.56 -9.92 12.83
CA ASP A 251 -0.79 -11.05 13.34
C ASP A 251 0.46 -10.57 14.09
N GLY A 252 1.11 -11.45 14.83
CA GLY A 252 2.33 -11.13 15.56
C GLY A 252 2.13 -10.20 16.75
N VAL A 253 0.94 -10.14 17.30
CA VAL A 253 0.59 -9.27 18.42
C VAL A 253 1.18 -9.84 19.71
N PRO A 254 1.99 -9.07 20.49
CA PRO A 254 2.54 -9.53 21.75
C PRO A 254 1.47 -9.94 22.75
N VAL A 255 1.77 -10.94 23.58
CA VAL A 255 0.84 -11.33 24.65
C VAL A 255 0.74 -10.24 25.72
N GLY A 256 -0.45 -10.07 26.29
CA GLY A 256 -0.69 -9.12 27.37
C GLY A 256 -1.97 -8.29 27.19
N LYS A 257 -2.12 -7.29 28.05
CA LYS A 257 -3.24 -6.35 27.98
C LYS A 257 -2.89 -5.24 26.98
N LEU A 258 -3.66 -5.13 25.94
CA LEU A 258 -3.45 -4.21 24.83
C LEU A 258 -4.73 -3.47 24.51
N ARG A 259 -4.60 -2.42 23.71
CA ARG A 259 -5.71 -1.62 23.21
C ARG A 259 -5.76 -1.69 21.70
N VAL A 260 -6.93 -1.96 21.14
CA VAL A 260 -7.24 -1.89 19.73
C VAL A 260 -8.01 -0.61 19.49
N SER A 261 -7.53 0.23 18.60
CA SER A 261 -8.19 1.48 18.20
C SER A 261 -8.48 1.48 16.73
N SER A 262 -9.62 2.02 16.31
CA SER A 262 -9.96 2.20 14.90
C SER A 262 -10.40 3.63 14.61
N THR A 263 -10.00 4.10 13.44
CA THR A 263 -10.39 5.40 12.88
C THR A 263 -10.57 5.27 11.37
N HIS A 264 -11.21 6.26 10.77
CA HIS A 264 -11.36 6.33 9.32
C HIS A 264 -11.07 7.75 8.83
N PRO A 265 -10.30 7.96 7.74
CA PRO A 265 -9.90 9.30 7.26
C PRO A 265 -11.06 10.27 7.04
N GLN A 266 -12.22 9.75 6.67
CA GLN A 266 -13.40 10.56 6.34
C GLN A 266 -14.48 10.56 7.43
N ILE A 267 -14.27 9.87 8.56
CA ILE A 267 -15.23 9.78 9.67
C ILE A 267 -14.57 10.35 10.91
N GLY A 268 -15.18 11.36 11.51
CA GLY A 268 -14.60 12.09 12.65
C GLY A 268 -14.72 11.38 13.99
N SER A 269 -15.17 10.12 14.05
CA SER A 269 -15.23 9.33 15.28
C SER A 269 -14.16 8.26 15.33
N ASN A 270 -13.75 7.90 16.55
CA ASN A 270 -12.86 6.78 16.83
C ASN A 270 -13.60 5.73 17.64
N ALA A 271 -13.14 4.49 17.59
CA ALA A 271 -13.60 3.40 18.43
C ALA A 271 -12.39 2.70 19.06
N GLU A 272 -12.53 2.25 20.31
CA GLU A 272 -11.46 1.58 21.05
C GLU A 272 -12.01 0.41 21.85
N ALA A 273 -11.21 -0.63 22.02
CA ALA A 273 -11.47 -1.74 22.90
C ALA A 273 -10.18 -2.26 23.53
N ASP A 274 -10.27 -2.65 24.81
CA ASP A 274 -9.16 -3.33 25.47
C ASP A 274 -9.28 -4.84 25.23
N VAL A 275 -8.14 -5.50 24.98
CA VAL A 275 -8.04 -6.93 24.73
C VAL A 275 -6.89 -7.52 25.52
N THR A 276 -7.05 -8.75 26.03
CA THR A 276 -5.94 -9.49 26.61
C THR A 276 -5.54 -10.59 25.65
N VAL A 277 -4.38 -10.42 25.02
CA VAL A 277 -3.86 -11.35 24.01
C VAL A 277 -3.15 -12.52 24.67
N ALA A 278 -3.51 -13.75 24.28
CA ALA A 278 -2.87 -14.99 24.68
C ALA A 278 -2.04 -15.59 23.53
N ALA A 279 -1.01 -16.37 23.89
CA ALA A 279 -0.10 -16.98 22.92
C ALA A 279 -0.82 -17.96 21.98
N GLY A 280 -0.64 -17.80 20.67
CA GLY A 280 -1.20 -18.67 19.63
C GLY A 280 -2.71 -18.59 19.48
N VAL A 281 -3.37 -17.63 20.16
CA VAL A 281 -4.82 -17.46 20.12
C VAL A 281 -5.19 -16.32 19.17
N VAL A 282 -6.29 -16.48 18.44
CA VAL A 282 -6.94 -15.44 17.65
C VAL A 282 -8.04 -14.82 18.50
N HIS A 283 -7.96 -13.50 18.73
CA HIS A 283 -8.93 -12.73 19.50
C HIS A 283 -9.83 -11.95 18.54
N ASN A 284 -11.14 -12.07 18.71
CA ASN A 284 -12.11 -11.28 17.93
C ASN A 284 -12.39 -9.95 18.64
N VAL A 285 -12.23 -8.83 17.93
CA VAL A 285 -12.50 -7.47 18.42
C VAL A 285 -13.24 -6.69 17.35
N ASP A 286 -14.55 -6.59 17.49
CA ASP A 286 -15.38 -5.79 16.59
C ASP A 286 -15.48 -4.37 17.09
N LEU A 287 -15.37 -3.38 16.18
CA LEU A 287 -15.43 -1.96 16.50
C LEU A 287 -16.47 -1.24 15.65
N VAL A 288 -17.16 -0.26 16.27
CA VAL A 288 -18.23 0.51 15.62
C VAL A 288 -17.86 1.99 15.60
N LEU A 289 -17.73 2.54 14.40
CA LEU A 289 -17.58 3.98 14.19
C LEU A 289 -18.94 4.64 13.99
N LYS A 290 -19.06 5.92 14.36
CA LYS A 290 -20.29 6.68 14.17
C LYS A 290 -20.05 7.80 13.16
N ASN A 291 -20.75 7.75 12.02
CA ASN A 291 -20.77 8.85 11.08
C ASN A 291 -21.89 9.83 11.40
N VAL A 292 -21.53 11.10 11.54
CA VAL A 292 -22.49 12.20 11.63
C VAL A 292 -22.08 13.22 10.58
N ASN A 293 -22.84 13.34 9.52
CA ASN A 293 -22.59 14.33 8.49
C ASN A 293 -22.77 15.73 9.10
N LYS A 294 -21.66 16.42 9.37
CA LYS A 294 -21.71 17.83 9.66
C LYS A 294 -22.15 18.51 8.37
N ASP A 295 -23.32 19.09 8.38
CA ASP A 295 -24.05 19.75 7.30
C ASP A 295 -23.36 19.78 5.93
N ALA A 296 -24.02 19.22 4.92
CA ALA A 296 -23.54 19.13 3.53
C ALA A 296 -23.20 20.48 2.85
N GLY A 297 -23.19 21.58 3.61
CA GLY A 297 -23.01 22.95 3.14
C GLY A 297 -21.65 23.59 3.43
N ALA A 298 -20.73 22.98 4.15
CA ALA A 298 -19.51 23.64 4.65
C ALA A 298 -18.19 22.93 4.33
N ARG A 299 -18.11 22.07 3.31
CA ARG A 299 -16.81 21.58 2.84
C ARG A 299 -16.36 22.35 1.62
N THR A 300 -15.99 23.61 1.82
CA THR A 300 -15.01 24.29 0.99
C THR A 300 -13.68 23.53 1.09
N GLN A 301 -13.03 23.37 -0.05
CA GLN A 301 -11.73 22.77 -0.26
C GLN A 301 -10.62 23.44 0.59
N ASP A 302 -10.58 23.17 1.87
CA ASP A 302 -9.39 23.31 2.70
C ASP A 302 -8.88 21.90 3.01
N ALA A 303 -8.26 21.30 2.01
CA ALA A 303 -7.37 20.15 2.17
C ALA A 303 -6.02 20.66 2.73
N GLY A 304 -6.07 21.38 3.83
CA GLY A 304 -4.93 21.87 4.57
C GLY A 304 -5.17 21.61 6.04
N ALA A 305 -4.48 20.61 6.58
CA ALA A 305 -4.08 20.48 7.96
C ALA A 305 -5.04 21.13 8.97
N ASP A 306 -6.01 20.39 9.48
CA ASP A 306 -6.48 20.44 10.87
C ASP A 306 -7.85 19.77 11.05
N ALA A 307 -7.95 18.50 10.72
CA ALA A 307 -8.80 17.63 11.52
C ALA A 307 -7.87 17.09 12.59
N GLY A 308 -8.07 17.51 13.84
CA GLY A 308 -7.24 17.17 15.00
C GLY A 308 -7.17 15.67 15.32
N PHE A 309 -6.72 14.91 14.33
CA PHE A 309 -6.29 13.54 14.46
C PHE A 309 -4.81 13.59 14.87
N THR A 310 -4.57 13.50 16.16
CA THR A 310 -3.26 13.09 16.64
C THR A 310 -3.26 11.57 16.53
N PRO A 311 -2.65 10.96 15.47
CA PRO A 311 -2.52 9.51 15.43
C PRO A 311 -1.76 9.14 16.70
N ILE A 312 -2.26 8.12 17.42
CA ILE A 312 -1.51 7.50 18.52
C ILE A 312 -0.31 6.82 17.86
N ILE A 313 0.76 7.59 17.65
CA ILE A 313 1.99 7.18 16.95
C ILE A 313 2.89 6.34 17.89
N ARG A 314 2.52 6.17 19.16
CA ARG A 314 3.29 5.41 20.16
C ARG A 314 2.50 4.25 20.74
#